data_3b82e4cdade4daa4ca4ede0c8457ee81
#
_entry.id   3b82e4cdade4daa4ca4ede0c8457ee81
#
_cell.length_a   1.000
_cell.length_b   1.000
_cell.length_c   1.000
_cell.angle_alpha   90.00
_cell.angle_beta   90.00
_cell.angle_gamma   90.00
#
_symmetry.space_group_name_H-M   'P 1'
#
loop_
_entity.id
_entity.type
_entity.pdbx_description
1 polymer ?
#
loop_
_entity_poly.entity_id
_entity_poly.type
_entity_poly.pdbx_seq_one_letter_code
_entity_poly.pdbx_strand_id
1 'polypeptide(L)'
;MSRIAPLALLSALALPAYAVPPNACDLLKPEEINLIAANKVERVQQVKTGNPSECSFLDAKRGAVLTVSVREVQYAVKDEMGQERESLEKIYRTKSKAIDTVGEGGYWTPVHNQLGFRKGKLIVSVRFAQPKNQNELDTSQVARVIESRIGK
;
A
#
# COMPACT_ATOMS: atom_id res chain seq x y z
N MET A 1 65.97 15.57 9.03
CA MET A 1 65.21 14.30 9.23
C MET A 1 63.72 14.67 9.40
N SER A 2 62.97 14.71 8.29
CA SER A 2 61.53 15.05 8.29
C SER A 2 60.70 13.77 8.36
N ARG A 3 59.90 13.64 9.42
CA ARG A 3 58.96 12.54 9.58
C ARG A 3 57.60 12.93 8.98
N ILE A 4 57.24 12.30 7.87
CA ILE A 4 55.93 12.43 7.24
C ILE A 4 55.03 11.40 7.90
N ALA A 5 53.99 11.86 8.60
CA ALA A 5 52.95 11.00 9.15
C ALA A 5 51.91 10.70 8.06
N PRO A 6 51.46 9.46 7.89
CA PRO A 6 50.40 9.15 6.95
C PRO A 6 49.03 9.56 7.54
N LEU A 7 48.27 10.42 6.83
CA LEU A 7 46.87 10.67 7.09
C LEU A 7 46.08 9.44 6.65
N ALA A 8 45.54 8.72 7.59
CA ALA A 8 44.57 7.67 7.32
C ALA A 8 43.20 8.31 7.01
N LEU A 9 42.78 8.28 5.73
CA LEU A 9 41.42 8.63 5.35
C LEU A 9 40.47 7.49 5.81
N LEU A 10 39.72 7.74 6.86
CA LEU A 10 38.54 6.88 7.19
C LEU A 10 37.42 7.19 6.20
N SER A 11 37.27 6.35 5.20
CA SER A 11 36.08 6.34 4.34
C SER A 11 34.91 5.81 5.14
N ALA A 12 34.03 6.67 5.63
CA ALA A 12 32.76 6.29 6.22
C ALA A 12 31.89 5.66 5.13
N LEU A 13 31.72 4.35 5.16
CA LEU A 13 30.75 3.63 4.37
C LEU A 13 29.35 4.03 4.88
N ALA A 14 28.70 4.97 4.20
CA ALA A 14 27.29 5.29 4.42
C ALA A 14 26.47 4.07 3.98
N LEU A 15 25.97 3.30 4.94
CA LEU A 15 24.99 2.27 4.68
C LEU A 15 23.72 2.95 4.11
N PRO A 16 23.12 2.40 3.04
CA PRO A 16 21.87 2.94 2.53
C PRO A 16 20.80 2.84 3.65
N ALA A 17 20.31 3.99 4.08
CA ALA A 17 19.17 4.05 4.96
C ALA A 17 17.97 3.46 4.20
N TYR A 18 17.49 2.29 4.62
CA TYR A 18 16.25 1.74 4.11
C TYR A 18 15.12 2.69 4.52
N ALA A 19 14.49 3.31 3.55
CA ALA A 19 13.29 4.10 3.82
C ALA A 19 12.19 3.14 4.29
N VAL A 20 11.64 3.39 5.47
CA VAL A 20 10.50 2.65 5.98
C VAL A 20 9.26 3.18 5.25
N PRO A 21 8.40 2.30 4.69
CA PRO A 21 7.16 2.77 4.08
C PRO A 21 6.31 3.54 5.09
N PRO A 22 5.45 4.47 4.63
CA PRO A 22 4.57 5.19 5.51
C PRO A 22 3.68 4.22 6.30
N ASN A 23 3.33 4.60 7.53
CA ASN A 23 2.41 3.81 8.33
C ASN A 23 1.04 3.77 7.64
N ALA A 24 0.55 2.57 7.31
CA ALA A 24 -0.71 2.39 6.61
C ALA A 24 -1.91 2.97 7.37
N CYS A 25 -1.86 2.98 8.72
CA CYS A 25 -2.94 3.54 9.55
C CYS A 25 -3.04 5.09 9.48
N ASP A 26 -1.98 5.77 9.09
CA ASP A 26 -1.95 7.23 8.99
C ASP A 26 -2.45 7.74 7.61
N LEU A 27 -2.67 6.82 6.67
CA LEU A 27 -3.05 7.16 5.30
C LEU A 27 -4.54 7.43 5.12
N LEU A 28 -5.38 6.99 6.07
CA LEU A 28 -6.82 7.18 6.04
C LEU A 28 -7.36 7.47 7.44
N LYS A 29 -8.44 8.24 7.48
CA LYS A 29 -9.21 8.45 8.70
C LYS A 29 -10.53 7.66 8.65
N PRO A 30 -11.05 7.18 9.79
CA PRO A 30 -12.34 6.50 9.84
C PRO A 30 -13.47 7.28 9.18
N GLU A 31 -13.51 8.61 9.37
CA GLU A 31 -14.55 9.48 8.81
C GLU A 31 -14.56 9.48 7.29
N GLU A 32 -13.39 9.40 6.66
CA GLU A 32 -13.26 9.36 5.20
C GLU A 32 -13.77 8.04 4.62
N ILE A 33 -13.51 6.94 5.32
CA ILE A 33 -14.01 5.63 4.94
C ILE A 33 -15.53 5.58 5.13
N ASN A 34 -16.05 6.17 6.22
CA ASN A 34 -17.46 6.17 6.55
C ASN A 34 -18.33 6.99 5.56
N LEU A 35 -17.72 7.84 4.74
CA LEU A 35 -18.42 8.52 3.63
C LEU A 35 -18.66 7.58 2.43
N ILE A 36 -17.92 6.48 2.35
CA ILE A 36 -17.88 5.59 1.19
C ILE A 36 -18.41 4.20 1.58
N ALA A 37 -17.96 3.66 2.72
CA ALA A 37 -18.24 2.30 3.14
C ALA A 37 -19.68 2.15 3.66
N ALA A 38 -20.32 1.03 3.30
CA ALA A 38 -21.63 0.66 3.82
C ALA A 38 -21.61 0.37 5.34
N ASN A 39 -20.50 -0.17 5.84
CA ASN A 39 -20.28 -0.43 7.26
C ASN A 39 -19.44 0.66 7.89
N LYS A 40 -19.89 1.17 9.03
CA LYS A 40 -19.20 2.21 9.77
C LYS A 40 -17.93 1.66 10.42
N VAL A 41 -16.81 2.35 10.16
CA VAL A 41 -15.55 2.13 10.87
C VAL A 41 -15.62 2.80 12.25
N GLU A 42 -15.29 2.04 13.28
CA GLU A 42 -15.25 2.54 14.67
C GLU A 42 -13.87 2.38 15.30
N ARG A 43 -13.02 1.54 14.73
CA ARG A 43 -11.68 1.26 15.27
C ARG A 43 -10.65 1.17 14.15
N VAL A 44 -9.43 1.54 14.50
CA VAL A 44 -8.25 1.40 13.64
C VAL A 44 -7.27 0.48 14.35
N GLN A 45 -6.77 -0.52 13.66
CA GLN A 45 -5.83 -1.49 14.20
C GLN A 45 -4.63 -1.62 13.28
N GLN A 46 -3.45 -1.32 13.82
CA GLN A 46 -2.19 -1.66 13.17
C GLN A 46 -2.01 -3.17 13.20
N VAL A 47 -1.98 -3.80 12.03
CA VAL A 47 -1.81 -5.25 11.89
C VAL A 47 -0.33 -5.60 11.77
N LYS A 48 0.41 -4.81 10.99
CA LYS A 48 1.84 -4.99 10.77
C LYS A 48 2.55 -3.65 10.65
N THR A 49 3.71 -3.55 11.30
CA THR A 49 4.63 -2.41 11.19
C THR A 49 5.85 -2.77 10.33
N GLY A 50 6.48 -1.78 9.73
CA GLY A 50 7.66 -1.98 8.89
C GLY A 50 7.29 -2.18 7.41
N ASN A 51 7.97 -3.10 6.74
CA ASN A 51 7.75 -3.36 5.31
C ASN A 51 7.29 -4.83 5.09
N PRO A 52 6.03 -5.07 4.73
CA PRO A 52 4.97 -4.09 4.55
C PRO A 52 4.42 -3.51 5.86
N SER A 53 3.85 -2.31 5.79
CA SER A 53 2.98 -1.74 6.82
C SER A 53 1.54 -2.09 6.48
N GLU A 54 0.76 -2.55 7.47
CA GLU A 54 -0.62 -2.99 7.26
C GLU A 54 -1.55 -2.48 8.34
N CYS A 55 -2.71 -1.97 7.95
CA CYS A 55 -3.73 -1.42 8.81
C CYS A 55 -5.11 -2.00 8.49
N SER A 56 -5.87 -2.37 9.52
CA SER A 56 -7.27 -2.75 9.42
C SER A 56 -8.17 -1.73 10.09
N PHE A 57 -9.21 -1.35 9.38
CA PHE A 57 -10.29 -0.49 9.82
C PHE A 57 -11.49 -1.37 10.15
N LEU A 58 -11.93 -1.35 11.40
CA LEU A 58 -12.86 -2.32 11.95
C LEU A 58 -14.20 -1.67 12.31
N ASP A 59 -15.28 -2.44 12.18
CA ASP A 59 -16.61 -2.08 12.69
C ASP A 59 -16.74 -2.29 14.20
N ALA A 60 -17.92 -1.99 14.76
CA ALA A 60 -18.25 -2.18 16.18
C ALA A 60 -18.06 -3.63 16.65
N LYS A 61 -18.27 -4.59 15.77
CA LYS A 61 -18.16 -6.03 16.07
C LYS A 61 -16.75 -6.58 15.86
N ARG A 62 -15.78 -5.69 15.57
CA ARG A 62 -14.39 -6.02 15.21
C ARG A 62 -14.24 -6.77 13.88
N GLY A 63 -15.26 -6.72 13.02
CA GLY A 63 -15.15 -7.15 11.64
C GLY A 63 -14.35 -6.15 10.82
N ALA A 64 -13.47 -6.63 9.94
CA ALA A 64 -12.76 -5.76 9.04
C ALA A 64 -13.74 -5.12 8.04
N VAL A 65 -13.70 -3.81 7.91
CA VAL A 65 -14.41 -3.04 6.87
C VAL A 65 -13.47 -2.81 5.70
N LEU A 66 -12.25 -2.37 6.01
CA LEU A 66 -11.21 -2.06 5.03
C LEU A 66 -9.85 -2.50 5.56
N THR A 67 -9.00 -2.97 4.68
CA THR A 67 -7.57 -3.20 4.96
C THR A 67 -6.73 -2.44 3.95
N VAL A 68 -5.70 -1.77 4.44
CA VAL A 68 -4.69 -1.06 3.63
C VAL A 68 -3.34 -1.68 3.92
N SER A 69 -2.60 -2.01 2.86
CA SER A 69 -1.22 -2.46 2.95
C SER A 69 -0.33 -1.58 2.07
N VAL A 70 0.81 -1.17 2.61
CA VAL A 70 1.82 -0.40 1.90
C VAL A 70 3.15 -1.11 2.02
N ARG A 71 3.77 -1.42 0.90
CA ARG A 71 5.12 -1.98 0.88
C ARG A 71 6.05 -1.16 0.00
N GLU A 72 7.29 -1.02 0.43
CA GLU A 72 8.34 -0.46 -0.39
C GLU A 72 9.06 -1.58 -1.16
N VAL A 73 9.25 -1.36 -2.46
CA VAL A 73 10.06 -2.24 -3.30
C VAL A 73 11.50 -1.76 -3.35
N GLN A 74 12.41 -2.64 -3.00
CA GLN A 74 13.84 -2.34 -2.95
C GLN A 74 14.45 -2.22 -4.35
N TYR A 75 13.93 -2.98 -5.30
CA TYR A 75 14.39 -3.03 -6.68
C TYR A 75 13.23 -2.81 -7.63
N ALA A 76 13.47 -2.03 -8.69
CA ALA A 76 12.49 -1.88 -9.75
C ALA A 76 12.41 -3.20 -10.54
N VAL A 77 11.42 -4.02 -10.23
CA VAL A 77 11.09 -5.17 -11.06
C VAL A 77 10.28 -4.67 -12.25
N LYS A 78 10.71 -5.03 -13.44
CA LYS A 78 9.96 -4.68 -14.65
C LYS A 78 8.58 -5.33 -14.57
N ASP A 79 7.55 -4.48 -14.68
CA ASP A 79 6.13 -4.90 -14.67
C ASP A 79 5.69 -5.65 -13.40
N GLU A 80 6.16 -5.21 -12.23
CA GLU A 80 5.80 -5.85 -10.95
C GLU A 80 4.28 -5.85 -10.70
N MET A 81 3.59 -4.77 -11.07
CA MET A 81 2.13 -4.70 -10.92
C MET A 81 1.41 -5.67 -11.86
N GLY A 82 1.91 -5.87 -13.08
CA GLY A 82 1.40 -6.88 -14.01
C GLY A 82 1.56 -8.29 -13.46
N GLN A 83 2.73 -8.61 -12.91
CA GLN A 83 2.99 -9.92 -12.30
C GLN A 83 2.11 -10.18 -11.07
N GLU A 84 1.91 -9.18 -10.20
CA GLU A 84 1.02 -9.28 -9.04
C GLU A 84 -0.42 -9.54 -9.52
N ARG A 85 -0.91 -8.77 -10.49
CA ARG A 85 -2.23 -8.95 -11.08
C ARG A 85 -2.41 -10.35 -11.67
N GLU A 86 -1.48 -10.81 -12.49
CA GLU A 86 -1.54 -12.15 -13.09
C GLU A 86 -1.53 -13.26 -12.04
N SER A 87 -0.76 -13.10 -10.97
CA SER A 87 -0.73 -14.05 -9.87
C SER A 87 -2.09 -14.15 -9.19
N LEU A 88 -2.72 -13.01 -8.90
CA LEU A 88 -4.07 -12.97 -8.32
C LEU A 88 -5.11 -13.59 -9.27
N GLU A 89 -5.05 -13.28 -10.56
CA GLU A 89 -5.96 -13.85 -11.57
C GLU A 89 -5.86 -15.37 -11.65
N LYS A 90 -4.64 -15.91 -11.55
CA LYS A 90 -4.39 -17.37 -11.53
C LYS A 90 -4.92 -18.03 -10.26
N ILE A 91 -4.59 -17.45 -9.10
CA ILE A 91 -4.98 -18.00 -7.79
C ILE A 91 -6.51 -18.04 -7.65
N TYR A 92 -7.16 -16.94 -8.01
CA TYR A 92 -8.59 -16.77 -7.77
C TYR A 92 -9.45 -17.07 -9.00
N ARG A 93 -8.84 -17.46 -10.13
CA ARG A 93 -9.53 -17.77 -11.39
C ARG A 93 -10.50 -16.66 -11.82
N THR A 94 -10.09 -15.43 -11.65
CA THR A 94 -10.87 -14.22 -11.97
C THR A 94 -10.08 -13.29 -12.86
N LYS A 95 -10.77 -12.40 -13.56
CA LYS A 95 -10.13 -11.33 -14.33
C LYS A 95 -10.13 -10.05 -13.53
N SER A 96 -8.99 -9.39 -13.50
CA SER A 96 -8.84 -8.05 -12.96
C SER A 96 -9.11 -7.01 -14.03
N LYS A 97 -9.58 -5.84 -13.62
CA LYS A 97 -9.76 -4.68 -14.48
C LYS A 97 -8.59 -3.72 -14.28
N ALA A 98 -8.02 -3.20 -15.36
CA ALA A 98 -7.04 -2.11 -15.29
C ALA A 98 -7.72 -0.83 -14.80
N ILE A 99 -7.02 -0.09 -13.92
CA ILE A 99 -7.47 1.18 -13.35
C ILE A 99 -6.40 2.24 -13.65
N ASP A 100 -6.71 3.14 -14.57
CA ASP A 100 -5.78 4.18 -15.01
C ASP A 100 -5.91 5.48 -14.20
N THR A 101 -6.86 5.53 -13.26
CA THR A 101 -7.17 6.73 -12.48
C THR A 101 -6.45 6.81 -11.14
N VAL A 102 -5.65 5.80 -10.78
CA VAL A 102 -4.93 5.71 -9.52
C VAL A 102 -3.54 5.12 -9.76
N GLY A 103 -2.53 5.89 -9.46
CA GLY A 103 -1.12 5.49 -9.51
C GLY A 103 -0.66 4.87 -10.83
N GLU A 104 0.37 4.08 -10.76
CA GLU A 104 0.96 3.37 -11.89
C GLU A 104 0.55 1.90 -11.87
N GLY A 105 0.11 1.36 -13.02
CA GLY A 105 -0.26 -0.05 -13.19
C GLY A 105 -1.41 -0.49 -12.29
N GLY A 106 -2.33 0.43 -11.99
CA GLY A 106 -3.48 0.16 -11.16
C GLY A 106 -4.35 -0.98 -11.68
N TYR A 107 -4.84 -1.83 -10.79
CA TYR A 107 -5.79 -2.88 -11.11
C TYR A 107 -6.82 -3.07 -9.99
N TRP A 108 -8.01 -3.52 -10.36
CA TRP A 108 -9.04 -3.91 -9.42
C TRP A 108 -9.48 -5.34 -9.66
N THR A 109 -9.60 -6.13 -8.58
CA THR A 109 -10.01 -7.53 -8.60
C THR A 109 -11.34 -7.71 -7.87
N PRO A 110 -12.41 -8.14 -8.56
CA PRO A 110 -13.76 -8.19 -7.99
C PRO A 110 -13.90 -9.19 -6.84
N VAL A 111 -13.22 -10.33 -6.88
CA VAL A 111 -13.37 -11.40 -5.89
C VAL A 111 -13.05 -10.95 -4.47
N HIS A 112 -12.06 -10.10 -4.31
CA HIS A 112 -11.65 -9.56 -3.01
C HIS A 112 -11.96 -8.08 -2.85
N ASN A 113 -12.61 -7.47 -3.85
CA ASN A 113 -12.80 -6.03 -3.90
C ASN A 113 -11.49 -5.28 -3.57
N GLN A 114 -10.41 -5.75 -4.18
CA GLN A 114 -9.06 -5.28 -3.95
C GLN A 114 -8.59 -4.43 -5.13
N LEU A 115 -8.06 -3.25 -4.82
CA LEU A 115 -7.34 -2.41 -5.75
C LEU A 115 -5.88 -2.34 -5.34
N GLY A 116 -4.99 -2.65 -6.28
CA GLY A 116 -3.55 -2.48 -6.16
C GLY A 116 -3.06 -1.38 -7.09
N PHE A 117 -2.10 -0.57 -6.65
CA PHE A 117 -1.42 0.42 -7.48
C PHE A 117 -0.02 0.71 -6.97
N ARG A 118 0.82 1.28 -7.83
CA ARG A 118 2.18 1.71 -7.50
C ARG A 118 2.26 3.23 -7.54
N LYS A 119 3.06 3.80 -6.64
CA LYS A 119 3.51 5.19 -6.72
C LYS A 119 5.00 5.28 -6.34
N GLY A 120 5.83 5.50 -7.35
CA GLY A 120 7.29 5.47 -7.17
C GLY A 120 7.76 4.09 -6.69
N LYS A 121 8.35 4.02 -5.49
CA LYS A 121 8.81 2.77 -4.88
C LYS A 121 7.74 2.08 -4.02
N LEU A 122 6.59 2.70 -3.81
CA LEU A 122 5.54 2.17 -2.96
C LEU A 122 4.51 1.40 -3.78
N ILE A 123 4.16 0.22 -3.30
CA ILE A 123 3.01 -0.54 -3.76
C ILE A 123 1.96 -0.52 -2.66
N VAL A 124 0.77 -0.14 -3.04
CA VAL A 124 -0.38 -0.01 -2.14
C VAL A 124 -1.46 -0.99 -2.56
N SER A 125 -2.03 -1.67 -1.58
CA SER A 125 -3.21 -2.51 -1.75
C SER A 125 -4.31 -2.03 -0.81
N VAL A 126 -5.49 -1.83 -1.36
CA VAL A 126 -6.71 -1.44 -0.66
C VAL A 126 -7.75 -2.53 -0.88
N ARG A 127 -8.29 -3.08 0.21
CA ARG A 127 -9.27 -4.16 0.14
C ARG A 127 -10.44 -3.91 1.08
N PHE A 128 -11.66 -3.85 0.54
CA PHE A 128 -12.87 -3.91 1.35
C PHE A 128 -13.22 -5.36 1.70
N ALA A 129 -13.51 -5.62 2.97
CA ALA A 129 -13.75 -6.98 3.46
C ALA A 129 -15.13 -7.54 3.08
N GLN A 130 -16.09 -6.67 2.81
CA GLN A 130 -17.45 -7.08 2.44
C GLN A 130 -17.81 -6.60 1.04
N PRO A 131 -17.81 -7.51 0.04
CA PRO A 131 -18.00 -7.12 -1.36
C PRO A 131 -19.46 -6.79 -1.73
N LYS A 132 -20.44 -7.06 -0.87
CA LYS A 132 -21.87 -7.00 -1.27
C LYS A 132 -22.37 -5.62 -1.69
N ASN A 133 -21.74 -4.55 -1.20
CA ASN A 133 -22.19 -3.18 -1.47
C ASN A 133 -21.07 -2.25 -1.94
N GLN A 134 -19.84 -2.77 -2.11
CA GLN A 134 -18.69 -1.98 -2.52
C GLN A 134 -18.19 -2.47 -3.86
N ASN A 135 -17.91 -1.53 -4.70
CA ASN A 135 -17.52 -1.76 -6.09
C ASN A 135 -16.15 -1.11 -6.36
N GLU A 136 -15.73 -1.22 -7.60
CA GLU A 136 -14.52 -0.58 -8.12
C GLU A 136 -14.48 0.92 -7.80
N LEU A 137 -15.63 1.63 -7.91
CA LEU A 137 -15.67 3.08 -7.71
C LEU A 137 -15.31 3.45 -6.27
N ASP A 138 -15.92 2.78 -5.29
CA ASP A 138 -15.66 3.04 -3.87
C ASP A 138 -14.21 2.74 -3.50
N THR A 139 -13.67 1.62 -4.00
CA THR A 139 -12.28 1.24 -3.77
C THR A 139 -11.32 2.23 -4.42
N SER A 140 -11.65 2.73 -5.61
CA SER A 140 -10.86 3.75 -6.32
C SER A 140 -10.90 5.10 -5.62
N GLN A 141 -12.02 5.48 -5.01
CA GLN A 141 -12.10 6.72 -4.22
C GLN A 141 -11.16 6.68 -3.01
N VAL A 142 -11.17 5.58 -2.25
CA VAL A 142 -10.26 5.37 -1.13
C VAL A 142 -8.81 5.38 -1.60
N ALA A 143 -8.50 4.67 -2.68
CA ALA A 143 -7.16 4.59 -3.23
C ALA A 143 -6.61 5.97 -3.65
N ARG A 144 -7.44 6.84 -4.23
CA ARG A 144 -7.05 8.22 -4.58
C ARG A 144 -6.73 9.08 -3.36
N VAL A 145 -7.47 8.92 -2.26
CA VAL A 145 -7.16 9.62 -1.00
C VAL A 145 -5.78 9.19 -0.51
N ILE A 146 -5.49 7.89 -0.50
CA ILE A 146 -4.18 7.36 -0.11
C ILE A 146 -3.09 7.89 -1.05
N GLU A 147 -3.30 7.78 -2.36
CA GLU A 147 -2.34 8.26 -3.36
C GLU A 147 -1.97 9.73 -3.16
N SER A 148 -2.92 10.57 -2.79
CA SER A 148 -2.67 12.00 -2.54
C SER A 148 -1.77 12.28 -1.33
N ARG A 149 -1.60 11.31 -0.43
CA ARG A 149 -0.85 11.42 0.82
C ARG A 149 0.53 10.77 0.77
N ILE A 150 0.69 9.77 -0.08
CA ILE A 150 2.00 9.13 -0.27
C ILE A 150 2.86 9.93 -1.24
N GLY A 151 4.17 10.07 -0.90
CA GLY A 151 5.13 10.76 -1.75
C GLY A 151 5.12 12.29 -1.64
N LYS A 152 4.56 12.81 -0.53
CA LYS A 152 4.76 14.21 -0.13
C LYS A 152 5.97 14.36 0.76
#